data_7bff7a0a4916d0e0b5db65a799efd8e6
#
_entry.id   7bff7a0a4916d0e0b5db65a799efd8e6
#
_cell.length_a   1.000
_cell.length_b   1.000
_cell.length_c   1.000
_cell.angle_alpha   90.00
_cell.angle_beta   90.00
_cell.angle_gamma   90.00
#
_symmetry.space_group_name_H-M   'P 1'
#
loop_
_entity.id
_entity.type
_entity.pdbx_description
1 polymer ?
#
loop_
_entity_poly.entity_id
_entity_poly.type
_entity_poly.pdbx_seq_one_letter_code
_entity_poly.pdbx_strand_id
1 'polypeptide(L)'
;MSRGFKDRLTYKATPMQVSVPASAANLGPGFDALGLALELRDIYVAQILDEEIFDVDVTGEGADEVKKDGKHLVIKAMMTGFEFMGGKPRGIALRALNNIPHGRGLGSSAAAIVGGLSLSRSLVLSGNNLMNDDDLISLATDLEGHPDNVSAAALGGATISWMENRVGVATGCATKFTVDQSIRALVLMPSTQLSTGKARKMLPDHVPHKDAAINAGRSALLVHALSIHPELLFAATEDHLHQQYRREGMPRSVDLVNKLRGAGVAAMISGAGPSVLVLHTGSSAEHDDIVRTAGEHFTPLDLEVSALGAQISNV
;
A
#
# COMPACT_ATOMS: atom_id res chain seq x y z
N MET A 1 37.32 -7.74 24.40
CA MET A 1 36.25 -8.46 23.68
C MET A 1 36.37 -8.09 22.22
N SER A 2 36.77 -9.04 21.38
CA SER A 2 37.03 -8.85 19.95
C SER A 2 35.76 -8.39 19.25
N ARG A 3 35.79 -7.25 18.56
CA ARG A 3 34.79 -6.88 17.56
C ARG A 3 34.91 -7.92 16.44
N GLY A 4 33.98 -8.89 16.40
CA GLY A 4 33.92 -9.85 15.34
C GLY A 4 33.82 -9.12 13.99
N PHE A 5 34.57 -9.61 13.02
CA PHE A 5 34.43 -9.25 11.61
C PHE A 5 32.95 -9.36 11.26
N LYS A 6 32.28 -8.24 10.97
CA LYS A 6 31.00 -8.27 10.27
C LYS A 6 31.31 -8.82 8.89
N ASP A 7 30.81 -10.01 8.59
CA ASP A 7 30.92 -10.59 7.26
C ASP A 7 30.36 -9.55 6.28
N ARG A 8 31.16 -9.17 5.28
CA ARG A 8 30.72 -8.27 4.22
C ARG A 8 29.63 -9.00 3.44
N LEU A 9 28.51 -8.30 3.21
CA LEU A 9 27.45 -8.83 2.33
C LEU A 9 28.05 -9.22 0.98
N THR A 10 27.64 -10.36 0.48
CA THR A 10 27.97 -10.79 -0.89
C THR A 10 26.77 -10.50 -1.79
N TYR A 11 26.99 -9.64 -2.76
CA TYR A 11 25.96 -9.21 -3.69
C TYR A 11 25.92 -10.11 -4.94
N LYS A 12 24.73 -10.26 -5.51
CA LYS A 12 24.57 -10.87 -6.84
C LYS A 12 25.08 -9.90 -7.92
N ALA A 13 25.75 -10.44 -8.91
CA ALA A 13 26.23 -9.66 -10.07
C ALA A 13 25.11 -9.35 -11.09
N THR A 14 24.06 -10.17 -11.11
CA THR A 14 22.92 -10.00 -12.03
C THR A 14 21.89 -9.03 -11.46
N PRO A 15 21.23 -8.23 -12.32
CA PRO A 15 20.12 -7.41 -11.88
C PRO A 15 18.95 -8.27 -11.39
N MET A 16 18.17 -7.73 -10.47
CA MET A 16 16.94 -8.32 -9.95
C MET A 16 15.76 -7.40 -10.22
N GLN A 17 14.62 -7.98 -10.54
CA GLN A 17 13.37 -7.29 -10.72
C GLN A 17 12.41 -7.59 -9.57
N VAL A 18 11.63 -6.58 -9.18
CA VAL A 18 10.46 -6.74 -8.34
C VAL A 18 9.25 -6.09 -8.99
N SER A 19 8.11 -6.76 -8.93
CA SER A 19 6.80 -6.24 -9.30
C SER A 19 5.96 -6.13 -8.04
N VAL A 20 5.43 -4.93 -7.72
CA VAL A 20 4.73 -4.64 -6.47
C VAL A 20 3.33 -4.12 -6.77
N PRO A 21 2.26 -4.68 -6.19
CA PRO A 21 0.89 -4.24 -6.43
C PRO A 21 0.59 -2.91 -5.74
N ALA A 22 -0.37 -2.18 -6.31
CA ALA A 22 -1.07 -1.10 -5.62
C ALA A 22 -1.79 -1.61 -4.39
N SER A 23 -2.11 -0.72 -3.47
CA SER A 23 -2.87 -1.07 -2.27
C SER A 23 -3.88 -0.01 -1.89
N ALA A 24 -5.07 -0.46 -1.49
CA ALA A 24 -6.06 0.34 -0.80
C ALA A 24 -6.03 0.00 0.68
N ALA A 25 -5.83 1.01 1.51
CA ALA A 25 -5.80 0.86 2.96
C ALA A 25 -7.10 1.36 3.61
N ASN A 26 -7.26 1.08 4.88
CA ASN A 26 -8.41 1.43 5.72
C ASN A 26 -9.70 0.69 5.36
N LEU A 27 -10.05 0.57 4.10
CA LEU A 27 -11.24 -0.12 3.58
C LEU A 27 -12.54 0.29 4.29
N GLY A 28 -12.69 1.59 4.59
CA GLY A 28 -13.72 2.10 5.48
C GLY A 28 -13.31 1.99 6.95
N PRO A 29 -13.87 1.08 7.75
CA PRO A 29 -13.71 1.09 9.21
C PRO A 29 -12.37 0.51 9.69
N GLY A 30 -11.57 -0.10 8.83
CA GLY A 30 -10.28 -0.73 9.18
C GLY A 30 -9.10 0.23 9.23
N PHE A 31 -9.29 1.42 9.78
CA PHE A 31 -8.30 2.50 9.85
C PHE A 31 -6.97 2.02 10.46
N ASP A 32 -5.87 2.27 9.71
CA ASP A 32 -4.49 1.84 10.05
C ASP A 32 -4.31 0.32 10.30
N ALA A 33 -5.32 -0.50 9.96
CA ALA A 33 -5.30 -1.94 10.24
C ALA A 33 -5.60 -2.83 9.03
N LEU A 34 -6.46 -2.41 8.11
CA LEU A 34 -6.84 -3.25 6.98
C LEU A 34 -6.28 -2.72 5.66
N GLY A 35 -5.73 -3.63 4.86
CA GLY A 35 -5.21 -3.35 3.52
C GLY A 35 -5.72 -4.36 2.49
N LEU A 36 -5.82 -3.92 1.23
CA LEU A 36 -6.20 -4.73 0.08
C LEU A 36 -5.23 -4.47 -1.07
N ALA A 37 -4.60 -5.50 -1.58
CA ALA A 37 -3.74 -5.40 -2.76
C ALA A 37 -4.59 -5.40 -4.03
N LEU A 38 -4.23 -4.53 -5.00
CA LEU A 38 -4.94 -4.35 -6.25
C LEU A 38 -4.00 -4.60 -7.44
N GLU A 39 -4.53 -5.20 -8.52
CA GLU A 39 -3.74 -5.61 -9.68
C GLU A 39 -3.47 -4.41 -10.62
N LEU A 40 -2.68 -3.50 -10.10
CA LEU A 40 -2.00 -2.41 -10.80
C LEU A 40 -0.59 -2.34 -10.19
N ARG A 41 0.46 -2.60 -10.98
CA ARG A 41 1.77 -2.92 -10.42
C ARG A 41 2.85 -1.97 -10.90
N ASP A 42 3.66 -1.49 -9.96
CA ASP A 42 4.95 -0.87 -10.27
C ASP A 42 6.01 -1.95 -10.48
N ILE A 43 6.97 -1.67 -11.34
CA ILE A 43 8.09 -2.56 -11.64
C ILE A 43 9.40 -1.83 -11.37
N TYR A 44 10.27 -2.45 -10.57
CA TYR A 44 11.58 -1.92 -10.26
C TYR A 44 12.65 -2.95 -10.60
N VAL A 45 13.70 -2.52 -11.30
CA VAL A 45 14.87 -3.34 -11.61
C VAL A 45 16.08 -2.68 -11.00
N ALA A 46 16.88 -3.42 -10.24
CA ALA A 46 18.10 -2.88 -9.66
C ALA A 46 19.29 -3.82 -9.81
N GLN A 47 20.48 -3.21 -9.88
CA GLN A 47 21.77 -3.86 -9.92
C GLN A 47 22.75 -3.12 -9.01
N ILE A 48 23.63 -3.87 -8.34
CA ILE A 48 24.74 -3.29 -7.57
C ILE A 48 25.85 -2.86 -8.53
N LEU A 49 26.41 -1.70 -8.29
CA LEU A 49 27.53 -1.12 -9.04
C LEU A 49 28.80 -1.09 -8.18
N ASP A 50 29.96 -1.24 -8.82
CA ASP A 50 31.28 -1.09 -8.16
C ASP A 50 31.64 0.39 -7.98
N GLU A 51 31.09 1.28 -8.78
CA GLU A 51 31.24 2.73 -8.72
C GLU A 51 30.36 3.32 -7.61
N GLU A 52 30.81 4.42 -7.01
CA GLU A 52 30.04 5.16 -5.98
C GLU A 52 29.00 6.09 -6.64
N ILE A 53 28.00 5.50 -7.29
CA ILE A 53 26.95 6.23 -8.03
C ILE A 53 25.56 5.64 -7.78
N PHE A 54 24.56 6.51 -7.75
CA PHE A 54 23.15 6.15 -7.87
C PHE A 54 22.65 6.56 -9.25
N ASP A 55 22.59 5.58 -10.17
CA ASP A 55 22.07 5.76 -11.53
C ASP A 55 20.59 5.39 -11.54
N VAL A 56 19.71 6.39 -11.50
CA VAL A 56 18.27 6.24 -11.36
C VAL A 56 17.55 6.76 -12.59
N ASP A 57 16.80 5.88 -13.24
CA ASP A 57 15.89 6.23 -14.32
C ASP A 57 14.47 5.81 -13.98
N VAL A 58 13.50 6.72 -14.24
CA VAL A 58 12.10 6.54 -13.88
C VAL A 58 11.23 6.89 -15.08
N THR A 59 10.29 6.02 -15.37
CA THR A 59 9.26 6.20 -16.41
C THR A 59 7.86 6.00 -15.81
N GLY A 60 6.83 6.51 -16.49
CA GLY A 60 5.44 6.40 -16.06
C GLY A 60 5.02 7.49 -15.07
N GLU A 61 4.16 7.13 -14.11
CA GLU A 61 3.54 8.06 -13.17
C GLU A 61 4.58 8.79 -12.31
N GLY A 62 4.48 10.13 -12.25
CA GLY A 62 5.35 10.98 -11.43
C GLY A 62 6.83 11.02 -11.84
N ALA A 63 7.21 10.53 -13.04
CA ALA A 63 8.59 10.44 -13.47
C ALA A 63 9.35 11.78 -13.46
N ASP A 64 8.65 12.90 -13.66
CA ASP A 64 9.20 14.25 -13.61
C ASP A 64 9.20 14.87 -12.20
N GLU A 65 8.49 14.28 -11.25
CA GLU A 65 8.31 14.79 -9.89
C GLU A 65 9.27 14.13 -8.88
N VAL A 66 9.71 12.90 -9.14
CA VAL A 66 10.55 12.13 -8.23
C VAL A 66 12.04 12.48 -8.36
N LYS A 67 12.79 12.30 -7.27
CA LYS A 67 14.24 12.46 -7.29
C LYS A 67 14.90 11.31 -8.06
N LYS A 68 15.83 11.63 -8.98
CA LYS A 68 16.57 10.64 -9.77
C LYS A 68 18.01 10.49 -9.24
N ASP A 69 18.14 10.37 -7.92
CA ASP A 69 19.42 10.24 -7.20
C ASP A 69 19.24 9.33 -5.95
N GLY A 70 20.22 9.32 -5.07
CA GLY A 70 20.19 8.57 -3.80
C GLY A 70 19.04 8.94 -2.84
N LYS A 71 18.28 10.00 -3.14
CA LYS A 71 17.10 10.42 -2.39
C LYS A 71 15.80 9.80 -2.92
N HIS A 72 15.87 9.05 -4.02
CA HIS A 72 14.72 8.30 -4.53
C HIS A 72 14.20 7.32 -3.48
N LEU A 73 12.87 7.19 -3.33
CA LEU A 73 12.27 6.43 -2.22
C LEU A 73 12.66 4.94 -2.27
N VAL A 74 12.68 4.33 -3.48
CA VAL A 74 13.13 2.95 -3.66
C VAL A 74 14.59 2.79 -3.23
N ILE A 75 15.48 3.74 -3.60
CA ILE A 75 16.90 3.71 -3.19
C ILE A 75 17.02 3.81 -1.66
N LYS A 76 16.27 4.71 -1.02
CA LYS A 76 16.28 4.83 0.45
C LYS A 76 15.85 3.53 1.11
N ALA A 77 14.77 2.91 0.64
CA ALA A 77 14.30 1.65 1.15
C ALA A 77 15.33 0.51 0.92
N MET A 78 15.98 0.46 -0.25
CA MET A 78 17.08 -0.48 -0.51
C MET A 78 18.22 -0.29 0.48
N MET A 79 18.65 0.96 0.71
CA MET A 79 19.74 1.26 1.64
C MET A 79 19.39 0.87 3.08
N THR A 80 18.15 1.12 3.52
CA THR A 80 17.63 0.64 4.83
C THR A 80 17.71 -0.88 4.93
N GLY A 81 17.28 -1.61 3.91
CA GLY A 81 17.35 -3.07 3.89
C GLY A 81 18.81 -3.61 3.91
N PHE A 82 19.72 -3.00 3.15
CA PHE A 82 21.14 -3.37 3.20
C PHE A 82 21.76 -3.08 4.57
N GLU A 83 21.47 -1.93 5.17
CA GLU A 83 21.95 -1.56 6.51
C GLU A 83 21.45 -2.53 7.58
N PHE A 84 20.18 -2.92 7.51
CA PHE A 84 19.60 -3.94 8.38
C PHE A 84 20.36 -5.28 8.28
N MET A 85 20.67 -5.73 7.06
CA MET A 85 21.44 -6.94 6.80
C MET A 85 22.93 -6.82 7.14
N GLY A 86 23.41 -5.64 7.52
CA GLY A 86 24.78 -5.42 8.00
C GLY A 86 25.78 -5.00 6.93
N GLY A 87 25.32 -4.50 5.78
CA GLY A 87 26.21 -4.01 4.71
C GLY A 87 25.70 -2.76 4.03
N LYS A 88 26.47 -2.28 3.05
CA LYS A 88 26.17 -1.11 2.26
C LYS A 88 26.84 -1.24 0.89
N PRO A 89 26.11 -1.28 -0.24
CA PRO A 89 26.73 -1.30 -1.56
C PRO A 89 27.38 0.06 -1.85
N ARG A 90 28.34 0.07 -2.78
CA ARG A 90 29.00 1.30 -3.21
C ARG A 90 28.08 2.14 -4.09
N GLY A 91 27.35 1.48 -5.00
CA GLY A 91 26.40 2.14 -5.87
C GLY A 91 25.28 1.22 -6.33
N ILE A 92 24.25 1.82 -6.90
CA ILE A 92 23.05 1.12 -7.35
C ILE A 92 22.59 1.75 -8.67
N ALA A 93 22.36 0.92 -9.68
CA ALA A 93 21.52 1.27 -10.83
C ALA A 93 20.09 0.86 -10.54
N LEU A 94 19.13 1.77 -10.74
CA LEU A 94 17.69 1.54 -10.59
C LEU A 94 16.97 1.96 -11.87
N ARG A 95 16.10 1.09 -12.36
CA ARG A 95 15.11 1.39 -13.39
C ARG A 95 13.73 1.18 -12.81
N ALA A 96 12.91 2.21 -12.82
CA ALA A 96 11.56 2.20 -12.25
C ALA A 96 10.52 2.47 -13.33
N LEU A 97 9.53 1.59 -13.45
CA LEU A 97 8.31 1.82 -14.23
C LEU A 97 7.17 1.97 -13.21
N ASN A 98 6.72 3.21 -13.04
CA ASN A 98 5.63 3.54 -12.13
C ASN A 98 4.31 3.53 -12.90
N ASN A 99 3.43 2.62 -12.54
CA ASN A 99 2.06 2.56 -13.06
C ASN A 99 1.03 3.02 -12.02
N ILE A 100 1.41 3.04 -10.73
CA ILE A 100 0.54 3.41 -9.62
C ILE A 100 0.52 4.94 -9.48
N PRO A 101 -0.65 5.61 -9.66
CA PRO A 101 -0.77 7.05 -9.56
C PRO A 101 -0.38 7.60 -8.19
N HIS A 102 0.46 8.64 -8.18
CA HIS A 102 0.97 9.26 -6.97
C HIS A 102 -0.08 10.15 -6.27
N GLY A 103 -0.15 10.08 -4.93
CA GLY A 103 -1.03 10.94 -4.13
C GLY A 103 -2.53 10.72 -4.38
N ARG A 104 -2.93 9.53 -4.79
CA ARG A 104 -4.31 9.14 -5.12
C ARG A 104 -4.91 8.11 -4.18
N GLY A 105 -4.22 7.74 -3.09
CA GLY A 105 -4.72 6.73 -2.15
C GLY A 105 -4.62 5.30 -2.67
N LEU A 106 -3.66 5.02 -3.54
CA LEU A 106 -3.38 3.70 -4.14
C LEU A 106 -2.05 3.09 -3.68
N GLY A 107 -1.44 3.61 -2.62
CA GLY A 107 -0.28 2.99 -1.98
C GLY A 107 1.03 3.06 -2.78
N SER A 108 1.22 4.05 -3.68
CA SER A 108 2.45 4.20 -4.48
C SER A 108 3.71 4.32 -3.60
N SER A 109 3.65 5.02 -2.46
CA SER A 109 4.74 5.11 -1.47
C SER A 109 5.07 3.74 -0.88
N ALA A 110 4.05 3.00 -0.44
CA ALA A 110 4.19 1.66 0.09
C ALA A 110 4.78 0.68 -0.95
N ALA A 111 4.35 0.78 -2.21
CA ALA A 111 4.90 -0.02 -3.31
C ALA A 111 6.40 0.27 -3.52
N ALA A 112 6.81 1.55 -3.49
CA ALA A 112 8.21 1.93 -3.60
C ALA A 112 9.07 1.43 -2.43
N ILE A 113 8.55 1.51 -1.19
CA ILE A 113 9.24 1.04 0.02
C ILE A 113 9.38 -0.49 0.00
N VAL A 114 8.28 -1.21 -0.20
CA VAL A 114 8.28 -2.68 -0.26
C VAL A 114 9.15 -3.16 -1.42
N GLY A 115 9.07 -2.51 -2.59
CA GLY A 115 9.91 -2.81 -3.74
C GLY A 115 11.40 -2.65 -3.45
N GLY A 116 11.78 -1.54 -2.80
CA GLY A 116 13.17 -1.29 -2.42
C GLY A 116 13.71 -2.31 -1.39
N LEU A 117 12.96 -2.61 -0.34
CA LEU A 117 13.34 -3.62 0.65
C LEU A 117 13.44 -5.02 0.02
N SER A 118 12.48 -5.39 -0.84
CA SER A 118 12.49 -6.67 -1.55
C SER A 118 13.68 -6.80 -2.49
N LEU A 119 14.03 -5.72 -3.23
CA LEU A 119 15.23 -5.68 -4.08
C LEU A 119 16.50 -5.82 -3.27
N SER A 120 16.64 -5.09 -2.16
CA SER A 120 17.83 -5.20 -1.31
C SER A 120 18.02 -6.63 -0.80
N ARG A 121 16.96 -7.27 -0.33
CA ARG A 121 16.96 -8.66 0.11
C ARG A 121 17.34 -9.60 -1.02
N SER A 122 16.79 -9.42 -2.21
CA SER A 122 17.01 -10.31 -3.35
C SER A 122 18.42 -10.19 -3.96
N LEU A 123 19.06 -9.02 -3.86
CA LEU A 123 20.41 -8.75 -4.36
C LEU A 123 21.53 -9.28 -3.46
N VAL A 124 21.21 -9.67 -2.22
CA VAL A 124 22.15 -10.32 -1.30
C VAL A 124 22.01 -11.84 -1.39
N LEU A 125 23.12 -12.60 -1.53
CA LEU A 125 23.08 -14.06 -1.70
C LEU A 125 22.35 -14.80 -0.57
N SER A 126 22.49 -14.33 0.67
CA SER A 126 21.82 -14.87 1.86
C SER A 126 20.69 -13.97 2.37
N GLY A 127 20.14 -13.09 1.54
CA GLY A 127 19.24 -12.03 1.95
C GLY A 127 18.00 -12.52 2.71
N ASN A 128 17.36 -13.60 2.26
CA ASN A 128 16.20 -14.19 2.94
C ASN A 128 16.50 -14.73 4.34
N ASN A 129 17.75 -15.10 4.62
CA ASN A 129 18.17 -15.56 5.95
C ASN A 129 18.52 -14.37 6.87
N LEU A 130 18.89 -13.22 6.29
CA LEU A 130 19.27 -12.01 7.02
C LEU A 130 18.10 -11.07 7.26
N MET A 131 17.07 -11.10 6.45
CA MET A 131 15.85 -10.31 6.54
C MET A 131 14.67 -11.19 6.09
N ASN A 132 13.91 -11.70 7.04
CA ASN A 132 12.71 -12.49 6.77
C ASN A 132 11.50 -11.58 6.41
N ASP A 133 10.32 -12.16 6.21
CA ASP A 133 9.12 -11.38 5.83
C ASP A 133 8.61 -10.49 6.96
N ASP A 134 8.71 -10.91 8.22
CA ASP A 134 8.35 -10.09 9.38
C ASP A 134 9.28 -8.89 9.51
N ASP A 135 10.59 -9.08 9.31
CA ASP A 135 11.57 -8.00 9.29
C ASP A 135 11.28 -7.00 8.19
N LEU A 136 10.94 -7.49 6.98
CA LEU A 136 10.58 -6.63 5.83
C LEU A 136 9.34 -5.79 6.14
N ILE A 137 8.28 -6.38 6.69
CA ILE A 137 7.05 -5.68 7.07
C ILE A 137 7.32 -4.64 8.15
N SER A 138 8.11 -4.98 9.17
CA SER A 138 8.49 -4.04 10.23
C SER A 138 9.27 -2.84 9.68
N LEU A 139 10.31 -3.08 8.88
CA LEU A 139 11.09 -2.02 8.25
C LEU A 139 10.24 -1.16 7.30
N ALA A 140 9.36 -1.79 6.53
CA ALA A 140 8.45 -1.07 5.65
C ALA A 140 7.48 -0.19 6.45
N THR A 141 6.97 -0.68 7.57
CA THR A 141 6.11 0.07 8.49
C THR A 141 6.83 1.28 9.09
N ASP A 142 8.10 1.12 9.51
CA ASP A 142 8.91 2.22 10.04
C ASP A 142 9.15 3.32 9.00
N LEU A 143 9.37 2.95 7.74
CA LEU A 143 9.58 3.89 6.65
C LEU A 143 8.30 4.61 6.20
N GLU A 144 7.15 3.93 6.20
CA GLU A 144 5.85 4.48 5.80
C GLU A 144 5.13 5.20 6.94
N GLY A 145 5.34 4.74 8.18
CA GLY A 145 4.70 5.25 9.40
C GLY A 145 3.39 4.56 9.75
N HIS A 146 2.92 3.59 8.95
CA HIS A 146 1.73 2.76 9.22
C HIS A 146 1.79 1.44 8.43
N PRO A 147 1.21 0.34 8.97
CA PRO A 147 1.44 -0.99 8.42
C PRO A 147 0.49 -1.41 7.29
N ASP A 148 -0.66 -0.77 7.11
CA ASP A 148 -1.78 -1.23 6.29
C ASP A 148 -1.45 -1.37 4.79
N ASN A 149 -0.93 -0.30 4.15
CA ASN A 149 -0.55 -0.33 2.73
C ASN A 149 0.65 -1.23 2.47
N VAL A 150 1.69 -1.14 3.32
CA VAL A 150 2.93 -1.91 3.12
C VAL A 150 2.69 -3.41 3.28
N SER A 151 1.80 -3.80 4.20
CA SER A 151 1.42 -5.20 4.39
C SER A 151 0.70 -5.77 3.17
N ALA A 152 -0.27 -5.03 2.62
CA ALA A 152 -0.97 -5.44 1.41
C ALA A 152 -0.01 -5.51 0.20
N ALA A 153 0.86 -4.52 0.03
CA ALA A 153 1.87 -4.52 -1.03
C ALA A 153 2.86 -5.69 -0.91
N ALA A 154 3.27 -6.05 0.31
CA ALA A 154 4.21 -7.14 0.56
C ALA A 154 3.58 -8.53 0.41
N LEU A 155 2.39 -8.75 0.98
CA LEU A 155 1.76 -10.07 1.11
C LEU A 155 0.73 -10.37 0.01
N GLY A 156 0.12 -9.35 -0.58
CA GLY A 156 -1.03 -9.51 -1.48
C GLY A 156 -2.32 -9.90 -0.75
N GLY A 157 -3.42 -9.99 -1.48
CA GLY A 157 -4.75 -10.28 -0.93
C GLY A 157 -5.26 -9.18 -0.01
N ALA A 158 -6.05 -9.55 0.97
CA ALA A 158 -6.42 -8.68 2.07
C ALA A 158 -5.55 -8.97 3.30
N THR A 159 -5.19 -7.92 4.04
CA THR A 159 -4.31 -8.03 5.20
C THR A 159 -4.92 -7.38 6.42
N ILE A 160 -4.63 -7.99 7.58
CA ILE A 160 -4.80 -7.38 8.89
C ILE A 160 -3.41 -7.04 9.39
N SER A 161 -3.20 -5.81 9.77
CA SER A 161 -1.92 -5.35 10.31
C SER A 161 -2.11 -4.64 11.65
N TRP A 162 -1.07 -4.70 12.48
CA TRP A 162 -1.08 -4.11 13.82
C TRP A 162 0.32 -3.75 14.26
N MET A 163 0.42 -2.96 15.32
CA MET A 163 1.68 -2.65 15.97
C MET A 163 1.83 -3.46 17.26
N GLU A 164 2.98 -4.10 17.42
CA GLU A 164 3.39 -4.76 18.68
C GLU A 164 4.55 -4.03 19.33
N ASN A 165 4.66 -4.15 20.65
CA ASN A 165 5.87 -3.75 21.35
C ASN A 165 6.73 -5.00 21.60
N ARG A 166 7.78 -5.19 20.80
CA ARG A 166 8.73 -6.29 20.95
C ARG A 166 10.01 -5.78 21.62
N VAL A 167 10.17 -6.11 22.91
CA VAL A 167 11.34 -5.74 23.72
C VAL A 167 11.63 -4.21 23.69
N GLY A 168 10.58 -3.39 23.79
CA GLY A 168 10.70 -1.91 23.80
C GLY A 168 10.77 -1.28 22.41
N VAL A 169 10.67 -2.05 21.33
CA VAL A 169 10.64 -1.58 19.94
C VAL A 169 9.23 -1.76 19.36
N ALA A 170 8.66 -0.66 18.86
CA ALA A 170 7.40 -0.74 18.11
C ALA A 170 7.66 -1.49 16.80
N THR A 171 6.94 -2.59 16.57
CA THR A 171 7.14 -3.50 15.43
C THR A 171 5.85 -3.64 14.65
N GLY A 172 5.89 -3.34 13.36
CA GLY A 172 4.76 -3.58 12.47
C GLY A 172 4.60 -5.07 12.19
N CYS A 173 3.38 -5.58 12.35
CA CYS A 173 3.03 -6.97 12.14
C CYS A 173 1.85 -7.06 11.18
N ALA A 174 1.76 -8.16 10.42
CA ALA A 174 0.65 -8.38 9.51
C ALA A 174 0.36 -9.86 9.31
N THR A 175 -0.88 -10.14 8.95
CA THR A 175 -1.32 -11.44 8.44
C THR A 175 -2.22 -11.24 7.23
N LYS A 176 -2.18 -12.19 6.31
CA LYS A 176 -3.01 -12.22 5.11
C LYS A 176 -4.21 -13.11 5.32
N PHE A 177 -5.34 -12.73 4.73
CA PHE A 177 -6.51 -13.60 4.63
C PHE A 177 -7.06 -13.63 3.19
N THR A 178 -7.82 -14.67 2.88
CA THR A 178 -8.38 -14.88 1.55
C THR A 178 -9.55 -13.96 1.30
N VAL A 179 -9.62 -13.37 0.11
CA VAL A 179 -10.76 -12.59 -0.36
C VAL A 179 -11.65 -13.47 -1.24
N ASP A 180 -12.97 -13.36 -1.09
CA ASP A 180 -13.94 -14.04 -1.93
C ASP A 180 -13.74 -13.66 -3.40
N GLN A 181 -13.67 -14.65 -4.28
CA GLN A 181 -13.34 -14.47 -5.71
C GLN A 181 -14.42 -13.71 -6.50
N SER A 182 -15.63 -13.57 -5.96
CA SER A 182 -16.69 -12.78 -6.58
C SER A 182 -16.50 -11.28 -6.42
N ILE A 183 -15.68 -10.85 -5.44
CA ILE A 183 -15.43 -9.44 -5.14
C ILE A 183 -14.59 -8.80 -6.25
N ARG A 184 -15.08 -7.67 -6.74
CA ARG A 184 -14.40 -6.79 -7.70
C ARG A 184 -14.13 -5.44 -7.04
N ALA A 185 -13.05 -4.79 -7.44
CA ALA A 185 -12.67 -3.47 -6.98
C ALA A 185 -12.75 -2.47 -8.14
N LEU A 186 -13.57 -1.45 -7.98
CA LEU A 186 -13.62 -0.31 -8.88
C LEU A 186 -13.06 0.91 -8.13
N VAL A 187 -11.98 1.47 -8.66
CA VAL A 187 -11.38 2.70 -8.15
C VAL A 187 -11.86 3.87 -9.01
N LEU A 188 -12.48 4.86 -8.37
CA LEU A 188 -12.91 6.10 -9.00
C LEU A 188 -11.90 7.19 -8.62
N MET A 189 -11.01 7.51 -9.54
CA MET A 189 -9.84 8.36 -9.30
C MET A 189 -10.10 9.80 -9.77
N PRO A 190 -10.07 10.81 -8.86
CA PRO A 190 -10.19 12.21 -9.27
C PRO A 190 -8.86 12.74 -9.82
N SER A 191 -8.89 13.87 -10.55
CA SER A 191 -7.66 14.53 -11.04
C SER A 191 -6.82 15.19 -9.94
N THR A 192 -7.41 15.44 -8.75
CA THR A 192 -6.72 16.08 -7.61
C THR A 192 -5.84 15.09 -6.85
N GLN A 193 -4.78 15.58 -6.22
CA GLN A 193 -3.89 14.83 -5.33
C GLN A 193 -4.08 15.25 -3.87
N LEU A 194 -3.90 14.32 -2.93
CA LEU A 194 -3.88 14.61 -1.50
C LEU A 194 -2.76 13.80 -0.84
N SER A 195 -1.85 14.48 -0.16
CA SER A 195 -0.80 13.77 0.58
C SER A 195 -1.36 13.16 1.87
N THR A 196 -0.87 11.97 2.23
CA THR A 196 -1.24 11.26 3.47
C THR A 196 -1.02 12.14 4.71
N GLY A 197 0.08 12.90 4.75
CA GLY A 197 0.35 13.82 5.86
C GLY A 197 -0.69 14.94 6.01
N LYS A 198 -1.21 15.49 4.91
CA LYS A 198 -2.32 16.47 4.97
C LYS A 198 -3.61 15.81 5.42
N ALA A 199 -3.94 14.64 4.89
CA ALA A 199 -5.14 13.89 5.25
C ALA A 199 -5.16 13.50 6.75
N ARG A 200 -4.01 13.12 7.33
CA ARG A 200 -3.89 12.80 8.76
C ARG A 200 -4.09 14.01 9.67
N LYS A 201 -3.63 15.20 9.26
CA LYS A 201 -3.80 16.43 10.04
C LYS A 201 -5.27 16.91 10.17
N MET A 202 -6.18 16.37 9.37
CA MET A 202 -7.62 16.67 9.44
C MET A 202 -8.36 15.78 10.45
N LEU A 203 -7.71 14.75 10.99
CA LEU A 203 -8.33 13.85 11.95
C LEU A 203 -8.38 14.51 13.33
N PRO A 204 -9.47 14.32 14.09
CA PRO A 204 -9.58 14.80 15.45
C PRO A 204 -8.74 13.91 16.40
N ASP A 205 -8.28 14.48 17.50
CA ASP A 205 -7.59 13.73 18.55
C ASP A 205 -8.50 12.73 19.27
N HIS A 206 -9.82 12.96 19.26
CA HIS A 206 -10.83 12.14 19.93
C HIS A 206 -12.07 11.95 19.07
N VAL A 207 -12.65 10.76 19.13
CA VAL A 207 -13.96 10.46 18.52
C VAL A 207 -14.96 10.05 19.62
N PRO A 208 -16.26 10.22 19.40
CA PRO A 208 -17.28 9.74 20.34
C PRO A 208 -17.13 8.24 20.56
N HIS A 209 -17.21 7.80 21.83
CA HIS A 209 -17.10 6.38 22.18
C HIS A 209 -18.11 5.50 21.45
N LYS A 210 -19.33 6.03 21.16
CA LYS A 210 -20.34 5.33 20.36
C LYS A 210 -19.85 5.04 18.96
N ASP A 211 -19.20 6.02 18.30
CA ASP A 211 -18.68 5.88 16.93
C ASP A 211 -17.53 4.89 16.90
N ALA A 212 -16.63 4.94 17.89
CA ALA A 212 -15.57 3.95 18.03
C ALA A 212 -16.11 2.51 18.21
N ALA A 213 -17.16 2.32 19.02
CA ALA A 213 -17.78 1.02 19.22
C ALA A 213 -18.46 0.48 17.95
N ILE A 214 -19.17 1.35 17.20
CA ILE A 214 -19.76 0.97 15.90
C ILE A 214 -18.63 0.58 14.93
N ASN A 215 -17.60 1.42 14.82
CA ASN A 215 -16.49 1.18 13.91
C ASN A 215 -15.75 -0.14 14.21
N ALA A 216 -15.54 -0.48 15.47
CA ALA A 216 -14.94 -1.77 15.86
C ALA A 216 -15.77 -2.95 15.35
N GLY A 217 -17.10 -2.89 15.49
CA GLY A 217 -18.01 -3.90 14.96
C GLY A 217 -17.98 -3.99 13.43
N ARG A 218 -17.89 -2.83 12.72
CA ARG A 218 -17.78 -2.78 11.26
C ARG A 218 -16.45 -3.36 10.78
N SER A 219 -15.33 -3.07 11.45
CA SER A 219 -14.03 -3.65 11.12
C SER A 219 -14.00 -5.17 11.23
N ALA A 220 -14.58 -5.72 12.30
CA ALA A 220 -14.71 -7.17 12.46
C ALA A 220 -15.61 -7.79 11.38
N LEU A 221 -16.76 -7.14 11.07
CA LEU A 221 -17.67 -7.56 10.02
C LEU A 221 -17.00 -7.53 8.63
N LEU A 222 -16.11 -6.57 8.38
CA LEU A 222 -15.46 -6.42 7.09
C LEU A 222 -14.53 -7.59 6.76
N VAL A 223 -13.78 -8.10 7.73
CA VAL A 223 -12.97 -9.30 7.55
C VAL A 223 -13.83 -10.49 7.13
N HIS A 224 -14.98 -10.67 7.77
CA HIS A 224 -15.93 -11.73 7.46
C HIS A 224 -16.57 -11.53 6.07
N ALA A 225 -16.99 -10.30 5.76
CA ALA A 225 -17.59 -9.95 4.48
C ALA A 225 -16.62 -10.16 3.31
N LEU A 226 -15.36 -9.73 3.46
CA LEU A 226 -14.35 -9.92 2.44
C LEU A 226 -14.01 -11.40 2.20
N SER A 227 -14.09 -12.23 3.25
CA SER A 227 -13.66 -13.62 3.17
C SER A 227 -14.72 -14.57 2.60
N ILE A 228 -15.97 -14.47 3.05
CA ILE A 228 -17.00 -15.50 2.79
C ILE A 228 -18.44 -14.98 2.71
N HIS A 229 -18.70 -13.70 3.00
CA HIS A 229 -20.05 -13.12 2.99
C HIS A 229 -20.10 -11.76 2.28
N PRO A 230 -19.80 -11.71 0.97
CA PRO A 230 -19.70 -10.44 0.22
C PRO A 230 -21.02 -9.65 0.19
N GLU A 231 -22.15 -10.25 0.43
CA GLU A 231 -23.44 -9.57 0.58
C GLU A 231 -23.50 -8.60 1.78
N LEU A 232 -22.56 -8.72 2.72
CA LEU A 232 -22.44 -7.85 3.88
C LEU A 232 -21.53 -6.62 3.64
N LEU A 233 -20.89 -6.50 2.47
CA LEU A 233 -19.92 -5.44 2.16
C LEU A 233 -20.48 -4.04 2.41
N PHE A 234 -21.74 -3.78 2.05
CA PHE A 234 -22.34 -2.47 2.25
C PHE A 234 -22.35 -2.06 3.74
N ALA A 235 -22.80 -2.94 4.62
CA ALA A 235 -22.80 -2.66 6.05
C ALA A 235 -21.38 -2.66 6.64
N ALA A 236 -20.52 -3.56 6.15
CA ALA A 236 -19.17 -3.75 6.66
C ALA A 236 -18.22 -2.60 6.37
N THR A 237 -18.42 -1.87 5.26
CA THR A 237 -17.56 -0.77 4.81
C THR A 237 -17.95 0.61 5.37
N GLU A 238 -18.88 0.67 6.32
CA GLU A 238 -19.28 1.92 6.99
C GLU A 238 -18.19 2.39 7.95
N ASP A 239 -17.73 3.65 7.78
CA ASP A 239 -16.67 4.26 8.58
C ASP A 239 -17.20 5.36 9.49
N HIS A 240 -16.73 5.39 10.73
CA HIS A 240 -17.01 6.41 11.73
C HIS A 240 -15.76 7.09 12.30
N LEU A 241 -14.55 6.80 11.75
CA LEU A 241 -13.29 7.26 12.33
C LEU A 241 -12.55 8.30 11.49
N HIS A 242 -12.67 8.28 10.15
CA HIS A 242 -11.74 9.08 9.37
C HIS A 242 -12.29 9.79 8.13
N GLN A 243 -13.17 9.18 7.36
CA GLN A 243 -13.53 9.70 6.03
C GLN A 243 -14.23 11.07 6.09
N GLN A 244 -15.20 11.23 6.99
CA GLN A 244 -15.96 12.49 7.11
C GLN A 244 -15.10 13.63 7.64
N TYR A 245 -14.15 13.35 8.52
CA TYR A 245 -13.22 14.36 9.04
C TYR A 245 -12.27 14.89 7.96
N ARG A 246 -12.01 14.12 6.90
CA ARG A 246 -11.17 14.48 5.76
C ARG A 246 -11.92 15.21 4.64
N ARG A 247 -13.21 15.50 4.82
CA ARG A 247 -14.06 16.12 3.81
C ARG A 247 -13.50 17.42 3.25
N GLU A 248 -12.90 18.27 4.09
CA GLU A 248 -12.32 19.54 3.65
C GLU A 248 -11.23 19.36 2.58
N GLY A 249 -10.41 18.30 2.68
CA GLY A 249 -9.33 18.01 1.73
C GLY A 249 -9.78 17.31 0.45
N MET A 250 -10.98 16.69 0.45
CA MET A 250 -11.51 15.92 -0.69
C MET A 250 -13.05 15.95 -0.74
N PRO A 251 -13.67 17.13 -0.82
CA PRO A 251 -15.12 17.24 -0.69
C PRO A 251 -15.89 16.45 -1.74
N ARG A 252 -15.42 16.47 -3.00
CA ARG A 252 -16.07 15.72 -4.09
C ARG A 252 -16.04 14.20 -3.87
N SER A 253 -14.95 13.69 -3.32
CA SER A 253 -14.81 12.23 -3.05
C SER A 253 -15.74 11.81 -1.92
N VAL A 254 -15.82 12.58 -0.84
CA VAL A 254 -16.74 12.30 0.28
C VAL A 254 -18.20 12.43 -0.17
N ASP A 255 -18.53 13.41 -1.03
CA ASP A 255 -19.87 13.56 -1.61
C ASP A 255 -20.22 12.37 -2.50
N LEU A 256 -19.26 11.87 -3.32
CA LEU A 256 -19.46 10.69 -4.14
C LEU A 256 -19.68 9.44 -3.27
N VAL A 257 -18.87 9.23 -2.22
CA VAL A 257 -19.09 8.12 -1.26
C VAL A 257 -20.50 8.20 -0.69
N ASN A 258 -20.94 9.37 -0.20
CA ASN A 258 -22.27 9.53 0.38
C ASN A 258 -23.38 9.24 -0.64
N LYS A 259 -23.23 9.69 -1.89
CA LYS A 259 -24.19 9.44 -2.97
C LYS A 259 -24.29 7.96 -3.33
N LEU A 260 -23.15 7.27 -3.49
CA LEU A 260 -23.10 5.84 -3.79
C LEU A 260 -23.66 5.01 -2.63
N ARG A 261 -23.28 5.34 -1.38
CA ARG A 261 -23.84 4.66 -0.21
C ARG A 261 -25.34 4.90 -0.04
N GLY A 262 -25.85 6.11 -0.39
CA GLY A 262 -27.28 6.37 -0.45
C GLY A 262 -28.06 5.51 -1.47
N ALA A 263 -27.36 4.98 -2.47
CA ALA A 263 -27.88 4.02 -3.44
C ALA A 263 -27.62 2.53 -3.07
N GLY A 264 -27.09 2.25 -1.87
CA GLY A 264 -26.81 0.90 -1.39
C GLY A 264 -25.45 0.31 -1.83
N VAL A 265 -24.58 1.11 -2.44
CA VAL A 265 -23.27 0.68 -2.93
C VAL A 265 -22.22 0.72 -1.81
N ALA A 266 -21.40 -0.32 -1.68
CA ALA A 266 -20.30 -0.40 -0.74
C ALA A 266 -19.10 0.47 -1.22
N ALA A 267 -19.23 1.78 -1.02
CA ALA A 267 -18.24 2.78 -1.40
C ALA A 267 -17.55 3.39 -0.18
N MET A 268 -16.25 3.63 -0.29
CA MET A 268 -15.39 4.22 0.75
C MET A 268 -14.22 4.97 0.12
N ILE A 269 -13.52 5.77 0.91
CA ILE A 269 -12.26 6.38 0.50
C ILE A 269 -11.15 5.32 0.46
N SER A 270 -10.36 5.31 -0.61
CA SER A 270 -9.18 4.45 -0.74
C SER A 270 -8.00 5.05 0.04
N GLY A 271 -7.52 4.39 1.07
CA GLY A 271 -6.40 4.84 1.90
C GLY A 271 -6.64 6.22 2.52
N ALA A 272 -5.72 7.15 2.26
CA ALA A 272 -5.86 8.56 2.66
C ALA A 272 -6.71 9.38 1.68
N GLY A 273 -7.11 8.80 0.57
CA GLY A 273 -7.82 9.45 -0.52
C GLY A 273 -6.86 10.14 -1.52
N PRO A 274 -7.37 10.90 -2.48
CA PRO A 274 -8.79 11.26 -2.67
C PRO A 274 -9.60 10.26 -3.52
N SER A 275 -9.05 9.13 -3.97
CA SER A 275 -9.82 8.14 -4.73
C SER A 275 -10.91 7.48 -3.89
N VAL A 276 -12.00 7.11 -4.55
CA VAL A 276 -13.08 6.32 -3.96
C VAL A 276 -12.92 4.88 -4.42
N LEU A 277 -12.91 3.95 -3.48
CA LEU A 277 -12.96 2.52 -3.73
C LEU A 277 -14.40 2.03 -3.60
N VAL A 278 -14.85 1.25 -4.57
CA VAL A 278 -16.09 0.50 -4.51
C VAL A 278 -15.76 -0.98 -4.55
N LEU A 279 -16.30 -1.74 -3.58
CA LEU A 279 -16.25 -3.19 -3.58
C LEU A 279 -17.63 -3.75 -3.93
N HIS A 280 -17.70 -4.60 -4.92
CA HIS A 280 -18.99 -5.14 -5.41
C HIS A 280 -18.83 -6.56 -5.96
N THR A 281 -19.95 -7.28 -6.01
CA THR A 281 -20.09 -8.58 -6.69
C THR A 281 -21.08 -8.48 -7.84
N GLY A 282 -21.42 -7.25 -8.24
CA GLY A 282 -22.53 -6.95 -9.11
C GLY A 282 -22.27 -7.18 -10.59
N SER A 283 -23.35 -7.06 -11.36
CA SER A 283 -23.36 -7.18 -12.81
C SER A 283 -22.70 -5.99 -13.49
N SER A 284 -22.42 -6.12 -14.80
CA SER A 284 -21.93 -5.01 -15.62
C SER A 284 -22.89 -3.81 -15.61
N ALA A 285 -24.21 -4.01 -15.47
CA ALA A 285 -25.17 -2.93 -15.37
C ALA A 285 -25.01 -2.10 -14.08
N GLU A 286 -24.80 -2.75 -12.94
CA GLU A 286 -24.51 -2.04 -11.69
C GLU A 286 -23.18 -1.27 -11.75
N HIS A 287 -22.16 -1.84 -12.36
CA HIS A 287 -20.90 -1.19 -12.63
C HIS A 287 -21.09 0.10 -13.45
N ASP A 288 -21.83 0.02 -14.58
CA ASP A 288 -22.10 1.17 -15.44
C ASP A 288 -22.88 2.27 -14.73
N ASP A 289 -23.81 1.91 -13.83
CA ASP A 289 -24.55 2.85 -13.00
C ASP A 289 -23.64 3.57 -11.97
N ILE A 290 -22.68 2.86 -11.38
CA ILE A 290 -21.68 3.44 -10.48
C ILE A 290 -20.80 4.43 -11.23
N VAL A 291 -20.25 4.05 -12.39
CA VAL A 291 -19.40 4.91 -13.23
C VAL A 291 -20.17 6.15 -13.68
N ARG A 292 -21.41 6.01 -14.11
CA ARG A 292 -22.29 7.12 -14.50
C ARG A 292 -22.55 8.06 -13.31
N THR A 293 -22.73 7.50 -12.12
CA THR A 293 -22.96 8.27 -10.88
C THR A 293 -21.74 9.08 -10.47
N ALA A 294 -20.52 8.55 -10.72
CA ALA A 294 -19.25 9.25 -10.46
C ALA A 294 -19.03 10.46 -11.39
N GLY A 295 -19.49 10.34 -12.65
CA GLY A 295 -19.42 11.42 -13.65
C GLY A 295 -17.97 11.70 -14.11
N GLU A 296 -17.81 12.72 -14.93
CA GLU A 296 -16.55 13.04 -15.63
C GLU A 296 -15.37 13.49 -14.70
N HIS A 297 -15.67 13.78 -13.45
CA HIS A 297 -14.64 14.19 -12.48
C HIS A 297 -13.77 13.03 -11.97
N PHE A 298 -14.19 11.81 -12.22
CA PHE A 298 -13.52 10.60 -11.77
C PHE A 298 -13.21 9.69 -12.94
N THR A 299 -11.96 9.24 -13.03
CA THR A 299 -11.54 8.20 -13.99
C THR A 299 -11.76 6.85 -13.33
N PRO A 300 -12.59 5.97 -13.90
CA PRO A 300 -12.78 4.62 -13.39
C PRO A 300 -11.59 3.74 -13.74
N LEU A 301 -11.15 2.93 -12.78
CA LEU A 301 -10.16 1.88 -12.95
C LEU A 301 -10.74 0.59 -12.37
N ASP A 302 -11.01 -0.37 -13.25
CA ASP A 302 -11.41 -1.72 -12.87
C ASP A 302 -10.17 -2.51 -12.49
N LEU A 303 -10.07 -2.91 -11.25
CA LEU A 303 -8.91 -3.62 -10.73
C LEU A 303 -9.36 -4.93 -10.07
N GLU A 304 -8.62 -5.99 -10.33
CA GLU A 304 -8.78 -7.22 -9.58
C GLU A 304 -8.06 -7.12 -8.22
N VAL A 305 -8.51 -7.91 -7.26
CA VAL A 305 -7.75 -8.11 -6.01
C VAL A 305 -6.50 -8.91 -6.36
N SER A 306 -5.32 -8.34 -6.12
CA SER A 306 -4.07 -9.01 -6.39
C SER A 306 -3.80 -10.08 -5.33
N ALA A 307 -3.90 -11.35 -5.70
CA ALA A 307 -3.64 -12.45 -4.79
C ALA A 307 -2.16 -12.51 -4.34
N LEU A 308 -1.26 -11.92 -5.11
CA LEU A 308 0.18 -11.94 -4.87
C LEU A 308 0.67 -10.54 -4.47
N GLY A 309 1.50 -10.46 -3.43
CA GLY A 309 2.23 -9.26 -3.06
C GLY A 309 3.41 -8.97 -3.98
N ALA A 310 4.49 -8.46 -3.41
CA ALA A 310 5.72 -8.21 -4.13
C ALA A 310 6.31 -9.50 -4.71
N GLN A 311 6.58 -9.51 -6.02
CA GLN A 311 7.09 -10.68 -6.75
C GLN A 311 8.49 -10.39 -7.27
N ILE A 312 9.46 -11.23 -6.88
CA ILE A 312 10.86 -11.14 -7.33
C ILE A 312 11.07 -12.05 -8.52
N SER A 313 11.79 -11.57 -9.54
CA SER A 313 12.27 -12.36 -10.69
C SER A 313 13.69 -11.96 -11.09
N ASN A 314 14.35 -12.83 -11.82
CA ASN A 314 15.55 -12.48 -12.55
C ASN A 314 15.16 -11.69 -13.81
N VAL A 315 16.05 -10.81 -14.25
CA VAL A 315 15.90 -10.02 -15.49
C VAL A 315 16.46 -10.80 -16.66
#